data_6570b7227df2cfb4b60d1455c6cb823c
#
_entry.id   6570b7227df2cfb4b60d1455c6cb823c
#
_cell.length_a   1.000
_cell.length_b   1.000
_cell.length_c   1.000
_cell.angle_alpha   90.00
_cell.angle_beta   90.00
_cell.angle_gamma   90.00
#
_symmetry.space_group_name_H-M   'P 1'
#
loop_
_entity.id
_entity.type
_entity.pdbx_description
1 polymer ?
#
loop_
_entity_poly.entity_id
_entity_poly.type
_entity_poly.pdbx_seq_one_letter_code
_entity_poly.pdbx_strand_id
1 'polypeptide(L)'
;MTEQEIIKQIGKPVEINFRKPKAIGSTGFYLKSFKAENPESENLKLNSKCNFEKRTGGLLLYANYSNKLALIPIPKESLIGITLTRGKESIKPFFLSPMWILLKLGVSKLYARYFRYRLYEYSIDQMELNVKTTEYEMNFIANGYLFEKQLSFFESLNYENKLKTIIKAST
;
A
#
# COMPACT_ATOMS: atom_id res chain seq x y z
N MET A 1 13.17 -20.28 -2.72
CA MET A 1 12.90 -20.30 -1.26
C MET A 1 11.73 -21.21 -1.01
N THR A 2 11.86 -22.13 -0.05
CA THR A 2 10.81 -23.08 0.34
C THR A 2 9.90 -22.47 1.42
N GLU A 3 8.68 -22.99 1.59
CA GLU A 3 7.75 -22.55 2.64
C GLU A 3 8.37 -22.71 4.06
N GLN A 4 9.15 -23.77 4.28
CA GLN A 4 9.83 -23.98 5.55
C GLN A 4 10.89 -22.91 5.87
N GLU A 5 11.63 -22.43 4.87
CA GLU A 5 12.59 -21.33 5.02
C GLU A 5 11.88 -20.03 5.35
N ILE A 6 10.74 -19.77 4.71
CA ILE A 6 9.90 -18.58 4.97
C ILE A 6 9.38 -18.62 6.41
N ILE A 7 8.83 -19.76 6.84
CA ILE A 7 8.31 -19.94 8.21
C ILE A 7 9.42 -19.71 9.24
N LYS A 8 10.63 -20.17 8.98
CA LYS A 8 11.78 -19.97 9.87
C LYS A 8 12.16 -18.50 10.04
N GLN A 9 12.00 -17.69 8.98
CA GLN A 9 12.39 -16.28 8.99
C GLN A 9 11.29 -15.34 9.51
N ILE A 10 10.04 -15.56 9.10
CA ILE A 10 8.93 -14.62 9.38
C ILE A 10 7.71 -15.28 10.00
N GLY A 11 7.83 -16.54 10.41
CA GLY A 11 6.74 -17.26 11.07
C GLY A 11 5.67 -17.79 10.12
N LYS A 12 4.62 -18.37 10.70
CA LYS A 12 3.50 -18.99 9.98
C LYS A 12 2.54 -17.96 9.38
N PRO A 13 1.74 -18.32 8.37
CA PRO A 13 0.59 -17.53 7.93
C PRO A 13 -0.32 -17.20 9.11
N VAL A 14 -0.90 -15.99 9.10
CA VAL A 14 -1.89 -15.62 10.12
C VAL A 14 -3.21 -16.28 9.79
N GLU A 15 -3.82 -16.95 10.78
CA GLU A 15 -5.11 -17.60 10.61
C GLU A 15 -6.24 -16.59 10.41
N ILE A 16 -7.19 -16.93 9.53
CA ILE A 16 -8.38 -16.11 9.27
C ILE A 16 -9.37 -16.29 10.42
N ASN A 17 -9.66 -15.21 11.14
CA ASN A 17 -10.77 -15.21 12.07
C ASN A 17 -12.05 -14.78 11.35
N PHE A 18 -12.90 -15.73 10.98
CA PHE A 18 -14.16 -15.47 10.27
C PHE A 18 -15.17 -14.63 11.07
N ARG A 19 -15.05 -14.58 12.39
CA ARG A 19 -15.93 -13.73 13.24
C ARG A 19 -15.50 -12.27 13.26
N LYS A 20 -14.21 -12.00 13.07
CA LYS A 20 -13.64 -10.64 12.99
C LYS A 20 -12.63 -10.60 11.82
N PRO A 21 -13.11 -10.57 10.58
CA PRO A 21 -12.24 -10.65 9.43
C PRO A 21 -11.31 -9.43 9.38
N LYS A 22 -10.02 -9.67 9.48
CA LYS A 22 -8.97 -8.67 9.23
C LYS A 22 -8.27 -9.02 7.93
N ALA A 23 -7.84 -8.03 7.19
CA ALA A 23 -7.07 -8.25 5.96
C ALA A 23 -5.75 -8.95 6.29
N ILE A 24 -5.51 -10.11 5.65
CA ILE A 24 -4.25 -10.86 5.76
C ILE A 24 -3.25 -10.36 4.72
N GLY A 25 -3.74 -9.87 3.58
CA GLY A 25 -2.92 -9.36 2.48
C GLY A 25 -3.28 -7.92 2.11
N SER A 26 -2.29 -7.21 1.58
CA SER A 26 -2.48 -5.90 0.96
C SER A 26 -3.22 -6.04 -0.38
N THR A 27 -3.79 -4.96 -0.88
CA THR A 27 -4.14 -4.87 -2.31
C THR A 27 -2.86 -4.68 -3.14
N GLY A 28 -2.96 -4.81 -4.48
CA GLY A 28 -1.78 -4.75 -5.35
C GLY A 28 -1.08 -3.40 -5.32
N PHE A 29 0.22 -3.45 -5.16
CA PHE A 29 1.17 -2.36 -5.37
C PHE A 29 1.96 -2.61 -6.65
N TYR A 30 2.60 -1.57 -7.17
CA TYR A 30 3.55 -1.67 -8.28
C TYR A 30 4.91 -1.17 -7.79
N LEU A 31 5.94 -1.99 -7.97
CA LEU A 31 7.31 -1.66 -7.56
C LEU A 31 7.85 -0.54 -8.44
N LYS A 32 8.19 0.60 -7.85
CA LYS A 32 8.77 1.76 -8.54
C LYS A 32 10.29 1.78 -8.49
N SER A 33 10.86 1.45 -7.35
CA SER A 33 12.30 1.34 -7.18
C SER A 33 12.66 0.32 -6.11
N PHE A 34 13.81 -0.29 -6.29
CA PHE A 34 14.46 -1.18 -5.35
C PHE A 34 15.92 -0.76 -5.23
N LYS A 35 16.38 -0.53 -4.01
CA LYS A 35 17.75 -0.22 -3.66
C LYS A 35 18.21 -1.19 -2.62
N ALA A 36 19.24 -1.97 -2.89
CA ALA A 36 19.87 -2.84 -1.92
C ALA A 36 21.24 -2.28 -1.52
N GLU A 37 21.69 -2.57 -0.31
CA GLU A 37 23.04 -2.20 0.12
C GLU A 37 24.12 -2.99 -0.64
N ASN A 38 23.82 -4.25 -1.01
CA ASN A 38 24.70 -5.07 -1.84
C ASN A 38 24.26 -5.06 -3.30
N PRO A 39 25.10 -4.60 -4.25
CA PRO A 39 24.75 -4.52 -5.68
C PRO A 39 24.54 -5.89 -6.36
N GLU A 40 24.97 -6.99 -5.73
CA GLU A 40 24.75 -8.36 -6.20
C GLU A 40 23.35 -8.89 -5.88
N SER A 41 22.55 -8.16 -5.09
CA SER A 41 21.18 -8.58 -4.79
C SER A 41 20.32 -8.52 -6.05
N GLU A 42 19.57 -9.58 -6.27
CA GLU A 42 18.72 -9.78 -7.44
C GLU A 42 17.82 -8.56 -7.72
N ASN A 43 17.92 -8.03 -8.93
CA ASN A 43 17.10 -6.90 -9.37
C ASN A 43 15.66 -7.36 -9.58
N LEU A 44 14.76 -6.85 -8.78
CA LEU A 44 13.32 -7.06 -8.95
C LEU A 44 12.84 -6.33 -10.21
N LYS A 45 11.87 -6.92 -10.90
CA LYS A 45 11.26 -6.30 -12.08
C LYS A 45 10.47 -5.05 -11.69
N LEU A 46 10.92 -3.88 -12.12
CA LEU A 46 10.21 -2.63 -11.91
C LEU A 46 8.85 -2.63 -12.63
N ASN A 47 7.92 -1.84 -12.12
CA ASN A 47 6.53 -1.74 -12.59
C ASN A 47 5.76 -3.07 -12.55
N SER A 48 6.27 -4.08 -11.86
CA SER A 48 5.54 -5.32 -11.61
C SER A 48 4.59 -5.20 -10.41
N LYS A 49 3.49 -5.94 -10.49
CA LYS A 49 2.53 -6.01 -9.40
C LYS A 49 3.10 -6.80 -8.23
N CYS A 50 2.98 -6.24 -7.04
CA CYS A 50 3.44 -6.81 -5.78
C CYS A 50 2.31 -6.83 -4.76
N ASN A 51 2.34 -7.80 -3.86
CA ASN A 51 1.40 -7.89 -2.73
C ASN A 51 2.17 -8.23 -1.46
N PHE A 52 1.72 -7.70 -0.33
CA PHE A 52 2.22 -8.07 0.98
C PHE A 52 1.25 -9.02 1.66
N GLU A 53 1.77 -10.01 2.35
CA GLU A 53 1.04 -10.93 3.21
C GLU A 53 1.56 -10.80 4.64
N LYS A 54 0.63 -10.74 5.59
CA LYS A 54 0.94 -10.73 7.02
C LYS A 54 1.31 -12.12 7.49
N ARG A 55 2.46 -12.24 8.16
CA ARG A 55 2.92 -13.43 8.86
C ARG A 55 3.07 -13.13 10.35
N THR A 56 3.22 -14.17 11.18
CA THR A 56 3.31 -13.99 12.64
C THR A 56 4.56 -13.24 13.10
N GLY A 57 5.68 -13.34 12.37
CA GLY A 57 6.95 -12.69 12.67
C GLY A 57 7.39 -11.63 11.67
N GLY A 58 6.53 -11.25 10.69
CA GLY A 58 6.94 -10.27 9.68
C GLY A 58 5.94 -10.11 8.54
N LEU A 59 6.45 -9.71 7.39
CA LEU A 59 5.71 -9.59 6.14
C LEU A 59 6.35 -10.48 5.07
N LEU A 60 5.52 -11.05 4.20
CA LEU A 60 5.96 -11.71 2.99
C LEU A 60 5.60 -10.83 1.79
N LEU A 61 6.57 -10.42 1.02
CA LEU A 61 6.37 -9.70 -0.23
C LEU A 61 6.39 -10.69 -1.40
N TYR A 62 5.29 -10.71 -2.15
CA TYR A 62 5.18 -11.37 -3.44
C TYR A 62 5.54 -10.37 -4.53
N ALA A 63 6.63 -10.59 -5.25
CA ALA A 63 7.11 -9.72 -6.32
C ALA A 63 7.43 -10.56 -7.56
N ASN A 64 7.59 -9.90 -8.71
CA ASN A 64 8.03 -10.57 -9.93
C ASN A 64 9.51 -10.30 -10.19
N TYR A 65 10.26 -11.35 -10.45
CA TYR A 65 11.65 -11.34 -10.85
C TYR A 65 11.80 -12.08 -12.19
N SER A 66 12.24 -11.39 -13.25
CA SER A 66 12.49 -12.00 -14.57
C SER A 66 11.45 -13.05 -15.00
N ASN A 67 10.15 -12.73 -14.89
CA ASN A 67 9.00 -13.60 -15.16
C ASN A 67 8.81 -14.79 -14.18
N LYS A 68 9.52 -14.82 -13.07
CA LYS A 68 9.32 -15.74 -11.96
C LYS A 68 8.75 -15.01 -10.76
N LEU A 69 8.01 -15.73 -9.93
CA LEU A 69 7.54 -15.22 -8.64
C LEU A 69 8.72 -15.20 -7.65
N ALA A 70 9.04 -14.02 -7.13
CA ALA A 70 9.98 -13.86 -6.03
C ALA A 70 9.19 -13.73 -4.72
N LEU A 71 9.63 -14.48 -3.70
CA LEU A 71 9.11 -14.42 -2.34
C LEU A 71 10.19 -13.78 -1.46
N ILE A 72 9.91 -12.59 -0.93
CA ILE A 72 10.87 -11.83 -0.13
C ILE A 72 10.32 -11.74 1.29
N PRO A 73 10.91 -12.49 2.24
CA PRO A 73 10.57 -12.37 3.64
C PRO A 73 11.13 -11.07 4.22
N ILE A 74 10.32 -10.37 4.98
CA ILE A 74 10.67 -9.14 5.69
C ILE A 74 10.44 -9.38 7.17
N PRO A 75 11.45 -9.82 7.92
CA PRO A 75 11.34 -10.01 9.37
C PRO A 75 11.01 -8.68 10.06
N LYS A 76 10.22 -8.74 11.12
CA LYS A 76 9.87 -7.56 11.92
C LYS A 76 11.12 -6.84 12.45
N GLU A 77 12.16 -7.59 12.78
CA GLU A 77 13.43 -7.10 13.33
C GLU A 77 14.21 -6.29 12.29
N SER A 78 14.28 -6.76 11.04
CA SER A 78 15.00 -6.09 9.95
C SER A 78 14.26 -4.85 9.43
N LEU A 79 12.97 -4.71 9.71
CA LEU A 79 12.16 -3.59 9.28
C LEU A 79 12.54 -2.33 10.06
N ILE A 80 13.05 -1.30 9.39
CA ILE A 80 13.34 0.02 9.96
C ILE A 80 12.06 0.87 9.97
N GLY A 81 11.31 0.89 8.87
CA GLY A 81 10.08 1.66 8.79
C GLY A 81 9.26 1.39 7.55
N ILE A 82 7.98 1.72 7.67
CA ILE A 82 6.98 1.71 6.59
C ILE A 82 6.41 3.12 6.53
N THR A 83 6.52 3.78 5.38
CA THR A 83 5.91 5.10 5.18
C THR A 83 4.84 4.99 4.10
N LEU A 84 3.58 5.26 4.46
CA LEU A 84 2.45 5.29 3.54
C LEU A 84 2.05 6.73 3.28
N THR A 85 2.19 7.19 2.05
CA THR A 85 1.87 8.56 1.64
C THR A 85 0.59 8.56 0.82
N ARG A 86 -0.43 9.29 1.29
CA ARG A 86 -1.66 9.51 0.52
C ARG A 86 -1.38 10.44 -0.64
N GLY A 87 -1.84 10.07 -1.83
CA GLY A 87 -1.83 10.95 -3.00
C GLY A 87 -2.66 12.23 -2.79
N LYS A 88 -2.32 13.26 -3.54
CA LYS A 88 -3.02 14.54 -3.50
C LYS A 88 -4.46 14.35 -3.99
N GLU A 89 -5.41 14.91 -3.24
CA GLU A 89 -6.82 14.95 -3.61
C GLU A 89 -7.08 16.22 -4.42
N SER A 90 -7.70 16.10 -5.59
CA SER A 90 -8.10 17.20 -6.46
C SER A 90 -9.62 17.23 -6.63
N ILE A 91 -10.24 18.38 -6.35
CA ILE A 91 -11.68 18.59 -6.43
C ILE A 91 -11.92 19.77 -7.35
N LYS A 92 -12.36 19.49 -8.58
CA LYS A 92 -12.62 20.50 -9.64
C LYS A 92 -13.99 20.24 -10.27
N PRO A 93 -15.08 20.51 -9.53
CA PRO A 93 -16.42 20.20 -10.04
C PRO A 93 -16.74 21.07 -11.26
N PHE A 94 -17.34 20.45 -12.26
CA PHE A 94 -17.86 21.16 -13.43
C PHE A 94 -19.09 21.99 -12.99
N PHE A 95 -19.21 23.22 -13.51
CA PHE A 95 -20.31 24.11 -13.19
C PHE A 95 -21.68 23.47 -13.48
N LEU A 96 -22.57 23.51 -12.51
CA LEU A 96 -23.90 22.86 -12.54
C LEU A 96 -23.88 21.33 -12.62
N SER A 97 -22.73 20.66 -12.44
CA SER A 97 -22.75 19.22 -12.28
C SER A 97 -23.46 18.80 -10.99
N PRO A 98 -24.02 17.58 -10.91
CA PRO A 98 -24.63 17.11 -9.66
C PRO A 98 -23.67 17.18 -8.47
N MET A 99 -22.39 16.88 -8.69
CA MET A 99 -21.34 17.02 -7.66
C MET A 99 -21.20 18.48 -7.21
N TRP A 100 -21.15 19.43 -8.14
CA TRP A 100 -21.05 20.85 -7.83
C TRP A 100 -22.23 21.34 -7.00
N ILE A 101 -23.47 20.96 -7.40
CA ILE A 101 -24.71 21.32 -6.68
C ILE A 101 -24.66 20.78 -5.26
N LEU A 102 -24.31 19.50 -5.08
CA LEU A 102 -24.24 18.87 -3.76
C LEU A 102 -23.20 19.55 -2.85
N LEU A 103 -22.02 19.90 -3.40
CA LEU A 103 -21.00 20.64 -2.64
C LEU A 103 -21.49 22.03 -2.23
N LYS A 104 -22.23 22.73 -3.08
CA LYS A 104 -22.86 24.04 -2.76
C LYS A 104 -23.96 23.92 -1.69
N LEU A 105 -24.65 22.80 -1.65
CA LEU A 105 -25.64 22.49 -0.61
C LEU A 105 -24.99 22.01 0.70
N GLY A 106 -23.66 21.99 0.82
CA GLY A 106 -22.96 21.59 2.03
C GLY A 106 -22.80 20.08 2.21
N VAL A 107 -23.13 19.27 1.20
CA VAL A 107 -22.89 17.83 1.23
C VAL A 107 -21.39 17.56 1.23
N SER A 108 -20.94 16.68 2.12
CA SER A 108 -19.51 16.38 2.23
C SER A 108 -18.93 15.84 0.92
N LYS A 109 -17.67 16.18 0.63
CA LYS A 109 -16.96 15.73 -0.58
C LYS A 109 -16.93 14.19 -0.71
N LEU A 110 -16.94 13.46 0.41
CA LEU A 110 -16.94 11.99 0.42
C LEU A 110 -18.20 11.41 -0.23
N TYR A 111 -19.35 12.10 -0.07
CA TYR A 111 -20.60 11.69 -0.70
C TYR A 111 -20.78 12.34 -2.07
N ALA A 112 -20.49 13.63 -2.21
CA ALA A 112 -20.65 14.37 -3.47
C ALA A 112 -19.85 13.74 -4.62
N ARG A 113 -18.68 13.14 -4.36
CA ARG A 113 -17.84 12.49 -5.38
C ARG A 113 -18.52 11.35 -6.14
N TYR A 114 -19.50 10.68 -5.56
CA TYR A 114 -20.26 9.62 -6.24
C TYR A 114 -21.19 10.16 -7.34
N PHE A 115 -21.51 11.46 -7.30
CA PHE A 115 -22.36 12.16 -8.24
C PHE A 115 -21.57 13.00 -9.23
N ARG A 116 -20.26 12.75 -9.39
CA ARG A 116 -19.45 13.41 -10.42
C ARG A 116 -19.98 13.04 -11.81
N TYR A 117 -20.13 14.05 -12.64
CA TYR A 117 -20.51 13.86 -14.04
C TYR A 117 -19.31 13.46 -14.89
N ARG A 118 -18.12 13.99 -14.55
CA ARG A 118 -16.85 13.69 -15.23
C ARG A 118 -15.80 13.20 -14.23
N LEU A 119 -14.94 12.28 -14.67
CA LEU A 119 -13.93 11.64 -13.81
C LEU A 119 -12.95 12.66 -13.19
N TYR A 120 -12.65 13.76 -13.91
CA TYR A 120 -11.72 14.78 -13.41
C TYR A 120 -12.30 15.68 -12.31
N GLU A 121 -13.62 15.68 -12.10
CA GLU A 121 -14.23 16.49 -11.05
C GLU A 121 -13.76 16.07 -9.65
N TYR A 122 -13.38 14.80 -9.50
CA TYR A 122 -12.80 14.28 -8.29
C TYR A 122 -11.77 13.22 -8.63
N SER A 123 -10.54 13.45 -8.25
CA SER A 123 -9.44 12.49 -8.42
C SER A 123 -8.55 12.46 -7.19
N ILE A 124 -7.95 11.30 -6.95
CA ILE A 124 -6.88 11.13 -5.97
C ILE A 124 -5.68 10.59 -6.74
N ASP A 125 -4.54 11.25 -6.61
CA ASP A 125 -3.28 10.80 -7.18
C ASP A 125 -2.88 9.44 -6.58
N GLN A 126 -1.94 8.78 -7.21
CA GLN A 126 -1.39 7.53 -6.70
C GLN A 126 -0.84 7.73 -5.28
N MET A 127 -1.08 6.74 -4.43
CA MET A 127 -0.40 6.66 -3.14
C MET A 127 0.97 6.05 -3.32
N GLU A 128 1.88 6.38 -2.42
CA GLU A 128 3.23 5.88 -2.37
C GLU A 128 3.43 5.09 -1.07
N LEU A 129 4.14 3.97 -1.16
CA LEU A 129 4.56 3.17 -0.02
C LEU A 129 6.08 3.02 -0.08
N ASN A 130 6.76 3.45 0.97
CA ASN A 130 8.18 3.18 1.17
C ASN A 130 8.32 2.15 2.27
N VAL A 131 9.06 1.09 2.00
CA VAL A 131 9.43 0.04 2.97
C VAL A 131 10.95 0.03 3.07
N LYS A 132 11.45 0.35 4.25
CA LYS A 132 12.88 0.40 4.54
C LYS A 132 13.25 -0.69 5.54
N THR A 133 14.21 -1.50 5.17
CA THR A 133 14.82 -2.54 6.01
C THR A 133 16.30 -2.25 6.24
N THR A 134 16.97 -3.09 7.00
CA THR A 134 18.42 -3.02 7.20
C THR A 134 19.24 -3.32 5.95
N GLU A 135 18.66 -4.02 4.97
CA GLU A 135 19.39 -4.52 3.78
C GLU A 135 18.96 -3.83 2.48
N TYR A 136 17.73 -3.31 2.44
CA TYR A 136 17.18 -2.71 1.21
C TYR A 136 16.09 -1.69 1.50
N GLU A 137 15.86 -0.84 0.52
CA GLU A 137 14.75 0.12 0.48
C GLU A 137 13.94 -0.07 -0.80
N MET A 138 12.63 -0.16 -0.63
CA MET A 138 11.68 -0.38 -1.71
C MET A 138 10.65 0.74 -1.75
N ASN A 139 10.38 1.26 -2.95
CA ASN A 139 9.30 2.21 -3.17
C ASN A 139 8.25 1.59 -4.09
N PHE A 140 7.00 1.74 -3.69
CA PHE A 140 5.85 1.24 -4.43
C PHE A 140 4.86 2.35 -4.66
N ILE A 141 4.04 2.18 -5.71
CA ILE A 141 2.88 3.01 -5.98
C ILE A 141 1.62 2.14 -6.06
N ALA A 142 0.50 2.71 -5.71
CA ALA A 142 -0.81 2.07 -5.86
C ALA A 142 -1.92 3.10 -6.07
N ASN A 143 -3.13 2.62 -6.34
CA ASN A 143 -4.28 3.47 -6.55
C ASN A 143 -4.64 4.22 -5.26
N GLY A 144 -4.64 5.57 -5.30
CA GLY A 144 -4.92 6.43 -4.16
C GLY A 144 -6.30 6.23 -3.53
N TYR A 145 -7.28 5.75 -4.28
CA TYR A 145 -8.62 5.43 -3.76
C TYR A 145 -8.61 4.26 -2.75
N LEU A 146 -7.55 3.46 -2.73
CA LEU A 146 -7.41 2.31 -1.84
C LEU A 146 -6.63 2.65 -0.57
N PHE A 147 -6.28 3.92 -0.35
CA PHE A 147 -5.43 4.36 0.76
C PHE A 147 -5.93 3.85 2.13
N GLU A 148 -7.20 4.04 2.44
CA GLU A 148 -7.77 3.63 3.74
C GLU A 148 -7.70 2.10 3.96
N LYS A 149 -7.90 1.32 2.90
CA LYS A 149 -7.74 -0.15 2.97
C LYS A 149 -6.30 -0.55 3.24
N GLN A 150 -5.34 0.12 2.57
CA GLN A 150 -3.92 -0.15 2.77
C GLN A 150 -3.48 0.29 4.17
N LEU A 151 -3.91 1.47 4.61
CA LEU A 151 -3.62 1.95 5.95
C LEU A 151 -4.11 0.96 7.01
N SER A 152 -5.37 0.53 6.93
CA SER A 152 -5.93 -0.47 7.84
C SER A 152 -5.16 -1.80 7.83
N PHE A 153 -4.65 -2.24 6.67
CA PHE A 153 -3.80 -3.42 6.58
C PHE A 153 -2.49 -3.21 7.35
N PHE A 154 -1.77 -2.11 7.11
CA PHE A 154 -0.49 -1.84 7.78
C PHE A 154 -0.65 -1.56 9.28
N GLU A 155 -1.72 -0.89 9.71
CA GLU A 155 -2.06 -0.71 11.12
C GLU A 155 -2.31 -2.06 11.82
N SER A 156 -2.94 -3.01 11.12
CA SER A 156 -3.18 -4.34 11.67
C SER A 156 -1.91 -5.14 11.99
N LEU A 157 -0.74 -4.71 11.49
CA LEU A 157 0.55 -5.34 11.78
C LEU A 157 1.00 -5.09 13.22
N ASN A 158 0.46 -4.06 13.89
CA ASN A 158 0.86 -3.61 15.23
C ASN A 158 2.36 -3.26 15.31
N TYR A 159 2.87 -2.58 14.27
CA TYR A 159 4.25 -2.07 14.21
C TYR A 159 4.27 -0.57 14.54
N GLU A 160 3.65 -0.19 15.66
CA GLU A 160 3.30 1.18 16.05
C GLU A 160 4.41 2.21 15.83
N ASN A 161 5.65 1.87 16.19
CA ASN A 161 6.80 2.77 16.04
C ASN A 161 7.44 2.77 14.65
N LYS A 162 6.99 1.88 13.74
CA LYS A 162 7.59 1.70 12.41
C LYS A 162 6.67 2.15 11.28
N LEU A 163 5.39 2.43 11.55
CA LEU A 163 4.43 2.91 10.57
C LEU A 163 4.31 4.43 10.63
N LYS A 164 4.60 5.10 9.52
CA LYS A 164 4.41 6.54 9.35
C LYS A 164 3.41 6.80 8.23
N THR A 165 2.44 7.66 8.50
CA THR A 165 1.45 8.08 7.52
C THR A 165 1.66 9.53 7.15
N ILE A 166 1.68 9.84 5.85
CA ILE A 166 1.79 11.20 5.32
C ILE A 166 0.58 11.48 4.44
N ILE A 167 -0.12 12.58 4.72
CA ILE A 167 -1.26 13.04 3.91
C ILE A 167 -0.85 14.32 3.19
N LYS A 168 -0.76 14.26 1.84
CA LYS A 168 -0.50 15.46 1.03
C LYS A 168 -1.74 16.35 1.05
N ALA A 169 -1.56 17.66 1.26
CA ALA A 169 -2.65 18.62 1.30
C ALA A 169 -3.47 18.60 -0.02
N SER A 170 -4.80 18.68 0.12
CA SER A 170 -5.71 18.85 -1.02
C SER A 170 -5.60 20.26 -1.58
N THR A 171 -5.74 20.40 -2.88
CA THR A 171 -5.86 21.70 -3.60
C THR A 171 -7.26 21.91 -4.07
#